data_329cfadd8cd195308630f61d4c0d99d0
#
_entry.id   329cfadd8cd195308630f61d4c0d99d0
#
_cell.length_a   1.000
_cell.length_b   1.000
_cell.length_c   1.000
_cell.angle_alpha   90.00
_cell.angle_beta   90.00
_cell.angle_gamma   90.00
#
_symmetry.space_group_name_H-M   'P 1'
#
loop_
_entity.id
_entity.type
_entity.pdbx_description
1 polymer ?
#
loop_
_entity_poly.entity_id
_entity_poly.type
_entity_poly.pdbx_seq_one_letter_code
_entity_poly.pdbx_strand_id
1 'polypeptide(L)'
;MATDGLYERPGFLLRRSHQISVAIFERACASLSLTPAQYGVLAVLAAQPRIDQTRLAKALALDKVTVLRVLKGLQERGLCAREPVASGRRQMEVTLTVAGHTLLQQARQPVQQAYEELLSPLSDEEQAVLVSLLQRLTQQLEQEARSSFVPVG
;
A
#
# COMPACT_ATOMS: atom_id res chain seq x y z
N MET A 1 -35.50 -12.09 -6.76
CA MET A 1 -34.52 -12.98 -7.37
C MET A 1 -33.42 -13.23 -6.35
N ALA A 2 -33.13 -14.48 -6.10
CA ALA A 2 -32.04 -14.84 -5.19
C ALA A 2 -30.71 -14.40 -5.81
N THR A 3 -29.84 -13.83 -5.00
CA THR A 3 -28.49 -13.41 -5.42
C THR A 3 -27.54 -14.60 -5.63
N ASP A 4 -28.07 -15.84 -5.63
CA ASP A 4 -27.36 -17.12 -5.79
C ASP A 4 -26.07 -17.23 -4.96
N GLY A 5 -26.15 -16.78 -3.69
CA GLY A 5 -25.00 -16.80 -2.78
C GLY A 5 -23.89 -15.80 -3.11
N LEU A 6 -24.18 -14.76 -3.92
CA LEU A 6 -23.19 -13.74 -4.31
C LEU A 6 -22.41 -13.17 -3.10
N TYR A 7 -23.13 -12.88 -2.02
CA TYR A 7 -22.54 -12.25 -0.84
C TYR A 7 -21.64 -13.17 0.01
N GLU A 8 -21.69 -14.47 -0.25
CA GLU A 8 -20.87 -15.49 0.41
C GLU A 8 -19.64 -15.87 -0.44
N ARG A 9 -19.56 -15.35 -1.67
CA ARG A 9 -18.47 -15.69 -2.59
C ARG A 9 -17.17 -14.98 -2.20
N PRO A 10 -16.02 -15.70 -2.28
CA PRO A 10 -14.71 -15.14 -1.89
C PRO A 10 -14.39 -13.83 -2.59
N GLY A 11 -14.64 -13.71 -3.90
CA GLY A 11 -14.37 -12.49 -4.66
C GLY A 11 -15.14 -11.27 -4.16
N PHE A 12 -16.43 -11.46 -3.80
CA PHE A 12 -17.23 -10.39 -3.19
C PHE A 12 -16.70 -10.00 -1.81
N LEU A 13 -16.42 -10.99 -0.96
CA LEU A 13 -15.92 -10.76 0.40
C LEU A 13 -14.55 -10.09 0.41
N LEU A 14 -13.64 -10.50 -0.46
CA LEU A 14 -12.33 -9.86 -0.60
C LEU A 14 -12.45 -8.40 -1.03
N ARG A 15 -13.29 -8.11 -2.03
CA ARG A 15 -13.53 -6.73 -2.48
C ARG A 15 -14.17 -5.88 -1.36
N ARG A 16 -15.15 -6.44 -0.64
CA ARG A 16 -15.82 -5.73 0.46
C ARG A 16 -14.87 -5.50 1.63
N SER A 17 -14.07 -6.50 1.98
CA SER A 17 -13.04 -6.37 3.02
C SER A 17 -12.01 -5.30 2.65
N HIS A 18 -11.60 -5.24 1.39
CA HIS A 18 -10.70 -4.19 0.91
C HIS A 18 -11.31 -2.79 1.07
N GLN A 19 -12.57 -2.59 0.70
CA GLN A 19 -13.26 -1.31 0.87
C GLN A 19 -13.33 -0.89 2.35
N ILE A 20 -13.60 -1.83 3.24
CA ILE A 20 -13.63 -1.59 4.69
C ILE A 20 -12.23 -1.25 5.21
N SER A 21 -11.21 -1.99 4.79
CA SER A 21 -9.82 -1.75 5.16
C SER A 21 -9.36 -0.34 4.78
N VAL A 22 -9.66 0.10 3.56
CA VAL A 22 -9.32 1.46 3.10
C VAL A 22 -10.04 2.51 3.94
N ALA A 23 -11.33 2.35 4.20
CA ALA A 23 -12.11 3.32 4.98
C ALA A 23 -11.62 3.45 6.42
N ILE A 24 -11.28 2.34 7.09
CA ILE A 24 -10.70 2.35 8.44
C ILE A 24 -9.34 3.05 8.44
N PHE A 25 -8.48 2.72 7.48
CA PHE A 25 -7.16 3.34 7.36
C PHE A 25 -7.25 4.85 7.17
N GLU A 26 -8.06 5.30 6.21
CA GLU A 26 -8.20 6.72 5.90
C GLU A 26 -8.80 7.51 7.07
N ARG A 27 -9.74 6.93 7.81
CA ARG A 27 -10.28 7.53 9.03
C ARG A 27 -9.21 7.63 10.13
N ALA A 28 -8.45 6.57 10.37
CA ALA A 28 -7.40 6.55 11.38
C ALA A 28 -6.27 7.55 11.06
N CYS A 29 -5.95 7.72 9.78
CA CYS A 29 -4.89 8.60 9.30
C CYS A 29 -5.41 9.97 8.78
N ALA A 30 -6.65 10.34 9.10
CA ALA A 30 -7.28 11.56 8.59
C ALA A 30 -6.50 12.83 8.93
N SER A 31 -5.96 12.94 10.16
CA SER A 31 -5.14 14.07 10.59
C SER A 31 -3.83 14.24 9.82
N LEU A 32 -3.35 13.15 9.20
CA LEU A 32 -2.13 13.11 8.39
C LEU A 32 -2.45 13.17 6.89
N SER A 33 -3.72 13.13 6.51
CA SER A 33 -4.19 13.09 5.12
C SER A 33 -3.48 12.01 4.30
N LEU A 34 -3.36 10.79 4.86
CA LEU A 34 -2.73 9.65 4.22
C LEU A 34 -3.74 8.61 3.75
N THR A 35 -3.54 8.14 2.52
CA THR A 35 -4.17 6.93 1.96
C THR A 35 -3.25 5.73 2.14
N PRO A 36 -3.77 4.48 2.03
CA PRO A 36 -2.91 3.28 2.05
C PRO A 36 -1.80 3.31 1.01
N ALA A 37 -2.08 3.77 -0.21
CA ALA A 37 -1.08 3.85 -1.28
C ALA A 37 0.02 4.87 -0.96
N GLN A 38 -0.33 6.04 -0.43
CA GLN A 38 0.63 7.06 -0.01
C GLN A 38 1.51 6.56 1.13
N TYR A 39 0.92 5.92 2.13
CA TYR A 39 1.68 5.30 3.22
C TYR A 39 2.63 4.22 2.71
N GLY A 40 2.17 3.36 1.79
CA GLY A 40 3.01 2.34 1.16
C GLY A 40 4.22 2.94 0.44
N VAL A 41 4.04 4.02 -0.31
CA VAL A 41 5.14 4.73 -0.97
C VAL A 41 6.14 5.25 0.06
N LEU A 42 5.69 5.94 1.10
CA LEU A 42 6.58 6.45 2.15
C LEU A 42 7.36 5.32 2.84
N ALA A 43 6.70 4.19 3.12
CA ALA A 43 7.32 3.03 3.76
C ALA A 43 8.41 2.39 2.88
N VAL A 44 8.12 2.20 1.58
CA VAL A 44 9.12 1.67 0.62
C VAL A 44 10.30 2.62 0.46
N LEU A 45 10.05 3.93 0.36
CA LEU A 45 11.12 4.93 0.25
C LEU A 45 12.01 5.00 1.50
N ALA A 46 11.45 4.73 2.68
CA ALA A 46 12.24 4.64 3.91
C ALA A 46 13.14 3.39 3.93
N ALA A 47 12.65 2.27 3.37
CA ALA A 47 13.40 1.02 3.28
C ALA A 47 14.44 1.03 2.14
N GLN A 48 14.14 1.75 1.05
CA GLN A 48 14.98 1.85 -0.16
C GLN A 48 15.22 3.34 -0.48
N PRO A 49 16.29 3.95 0.07
CA PRO A 49 16.51 5.41 0.01
C PRO A 49 16.59 5.99 -1.40
N ARG A 50 16.93 5.17 -2.38
CA ARG A 50 16.95 5.55 -3.79
C ARG A 50 16.36 4.42 -4.62
N ILE A 51 15.16 4.60 -5.09
CA ILE A 51 14.47 3.62 -5.90
C ILE A 51 13.92 4.29 -7.16
N ASP A 52 14.06 3.64 -8.31
CA ASP A 52 13.42 4.13 -9.53
C ASP A 52 11.90 3.90 -9.49
N GLN A 53 11.16 4.71 -10.26
CA GLN A 53 9.70 4.67 -10.24
C GLN A 53 9.11 3.32 -10.66
N THR A 54 9.78 2.61 -11.58
CA THR A 54 9.32 1.30 -12.05
C THR A 54 9.43 0.26 -10.94
N ARG A 55 10.54 0.23 -10.22
CA ARG A 55 10.73 -0.67 -9.07
C ARG A 55 9.79 -0.32 -7.93
N LEU A 56 9.56 0.97 -7.68
CA LEU A 56 8.60 1.43 -6.67
C LEU A 56 7.18 0.95 -6.99
N ALA A 57 6.73 1.08 -8.24
CA ALA A 57 5.43 0.59 -8.68
C ALA A 57 5.29 -0.91 -8.44
N LYS A 58 6.31 -1.70 -8.79
CA LYS A 58 6.34 -3.16 -8.58
C LYS A 58 6.37 -3.53 -7.10
N ALA A 59 7.11 -2.77 -6.28
CA ALA A 59 7.16 -3.01 -4.83
C ALA A 59 5.79 -2.84 -4.14
N LEU A 60 4.90 -2.06 -4.74
CA LEU A 60 3.57 -1.76 -4.21
C LEU A 60 2.44 -2.41 -5.00
N ALA A 61 2.75 -3.20 -6.02
CA ALA A 61 1.77 -3.77 -6.96
C ALA A 61 0.85 -2.69 -7.58
N LEU A 62 1.38 -1.52 -7.83
CA LEU A 62 0.66 -0.40 -8.47
C LEU A 62 0.98 -0.34 -9.96
N ASP A 63 -0.01 0.03 -10.77
CA ASP A 63 0.23 0.37 -12.17
C ASP A 63 0.96 1.72 -12.30
N LYS A 64 1.54 1.95 -13.47
CA LYS A 64 2.35 3.14 -13.75
C LYS A 64 1.57 4.45 -13.56
N VAL A 65 0.31 4.50 -13.95
CA VAL A 65 -0.52 5.70 -13.83
C VAL A 65 -0.82 6.01 -12.37
N THR A 66 -1.16 5.00 -11.60
CA THR A 66 -1.46 5.14 -10.17
C THR A 66 -0.24 5.58 -9.38
N VAL A 67 0.94 4.96 -9.60
CA VAL A 67 2.17 5.36 -8.87
C VAL A 67 2.58 6.80 -9.20
N LEU A 68 2.46 7.23 -10.45
CA LEU A 68 2.76 8.62 -10.85
C LEU A 68 1.83 9.63 -10.17
N ARG A 69 0.55 9.32 -10.09
CA ARG A 69 -0.44 10.17 -9.41
C ARG A 69 -0.16 10.28 -7.91
N VAL A 70 0.16 9.16 -7.26
CA VAL A 70 0.50 9.14 -5.83
C VAL A 70 1.78 9.94 -5.57
N LEU A 71 2.82 9.74 -6.38
CA LEU A 71 4.08 10.47 -6.27
C LEU A 71 3.91 11.97 -6.48
N LYS A 72 3.09 12.37 -7.46
CA LYS A 72 2.78 13.78 -7.69
C LYS A 72 2.17 14.42 -6.44
N GLY A 73 1.17 13.79 -5.85
CA GLY A 73 0.53 14.29 -4.62
C GLY A 73 1.50 14.39 -3.44
N LEU A 74 2.36 13.40 -3.24
CA LEU A 74 3.37 13.42 -2.18
C LEU A 74 4.45 14.47 -2.43
N GLN A 75 4.88 14.66 -3.68
CA GLN A 75 5.86 15.66 -4.06
C GLN A 75 5.31 17.08 -3.86
N GLU A 76 4.06 17.32 -4.22
CA GLU A 76 3.38 18.61 -3.99
C GLU A 76 3.29 18.96 -2.49
N ARG A 77 3.22 17.95 -1.63
CA ARG A 77 3.27 18.11 -0.16
C ARG A 77 4.69 18.18 0.40
N GLY A 78 5.73 18.08 -0.42
CA GLY A 78 7.12 18.12 0.02
C GLY A 78 7.58 16.86 0.77
N LEU A 79 6.90 15.71 0.59
CA LEU A 79 7.16 14.47 1.33
C LEU A 79 8.14 13.53 0.60
N CYS A 80 8.26 13.67 -0.70
CA CYS A 80 9.27 12.99 -1.51
C CYS A 80 9.82 13.92 -2.59
N ALA A 81 10.94 13.54 -3.18
CA ALA A 81 11.57 14.22 -4.30
C ALA A 81 11.82 13.21 -5.43
N ARG A 82 11.73 13.69 -6.67
CA ARG A 82 12.06 12.92 -7.87
C ARG A 82 13.20 13.61 -8.59
N GLU A 83 14.25 12.86 -8.89
CA GLU A 83 15.42 13.35 -9.56
C GLU A 83 15.82 12.43 -10.72
N PRO A 84 16.35 12.98 -11.83
CA PRO A 84 16.92 12.15 -12.89
C PRO A 84 18.12 11.35 -12.37
N VAL A 85 18.25 10.11 -12.82
CA VAL A 85 19.42 9.29 -12.52
C VAL A 85 20.63 9.86 -13.27
N ALA A 86 21.78 9.98 -12.60
CA ALA A 86 23.02 10.54 -13.15
C ALA A 86 23.61 9.76 -14.35
N SER A 87 23.11 8.56 -14.67
CA SER A 87 23.60 7.66 -15.71
C SER A 87 23.14 8.01 -17.14
N GLY A 88 22.50 9.14 -17.38
CA GLY A 88 22.03 9.56 -18.71
C GLY A 88 20.81 8.80 -19.26
N ARG A 89 20.26 7.85 -18.51
CA ARG A 89 19.00 7.17 -18.85
C ARG A 89 17.83 8.03 -18.37
N ARG A 90 16.72 8.00 -19.12
CA ARG A 90 15.46 8.69 -18.75
C ARG A 90 14.74 8.02 -17.56
N GLN A 91 15.48 7.69 -16.51
CA GLN A 91 14.93 7.12 -15.29
C GLN A 91 14.89 8.18 -14.21
N MET A 92 13.80 8.17 -13.45
CA MET A 92 13.60 9.02 -12.28
C MET A 92 13.80 8.18 -11.02
N GLU A 93 14.69 8.62 -10.15
CA GLU A 93 14.80 8.11 -8.79
C GLU A 93 13.88 8.90 -7.86
N VAL A 94 13.37 8.22 -6.86
CA VAL A 94 12.53 8.81 -5.82
C VAL A 94 13.22 8.67 -4.48
N THR A 95 13.20 9.76 -3.72
CA THR A 95 13.77 9.81 -2.37
C THR A 95 12.77 10.37 -1.39
N LEU A 96 12.87 9.93 -0.15
CA LEU A 96 12.05 10.45 0.95
C LEU A 96 12.71 11.72 1.51
N THR A 97 11.91 12.78 1.72
CA THR A 97 12.40 14.01 2.38
C THR A 97 12.39 13.86 3.91
N VAL A 98 13.00 14.79 4.62
CA VAL A 98 12.92 14.87 6.08
C VAL A 98 11.46 14.96 6.54
N ALA A 99 10.65 15.78 5.87
CA ALA A 99 9.21 15.87 6.16
C ALA A 99 8.49 14.55 5.92
N GLY A 100 8.86 13.80 4.88
CA GLY A 100 8.34 12.46 4.60
C GLY A 100 8.69 11.46 5.70
N HIS A 101 9.92 11.46 6.19
CA HIS A 101 10.33 10.64 7.33
C HIS A 101 9.54 10.97 8.60
N THR A 102 9.37 12.26 8.88
CA THR A 102 8.60 12.71 10.04
C THR A 102 7.15 12.24 9.96
N LEU A 103 6.50 12.42 8.79
CA LEU A 103 5.12 11.97 8.58
C LEU A 103 4.97 10.46 8.73
N LEU A 104 5.92 9.70 8.18
CA LEU A 104 5.91 8.23 8.30
C LEU A 104 6.01 7.79 9.77
N GLN A 105 6.82 8.45 10.56
CA GLN A 105 6.91 8.16 12.00
C GLN A 105 5.61 8.51 12.74
N GLN A 106 5.01 9.65 12.42
CA GLN A 106 3.71 10.04 12.99
C GLN A 106 2.59 9.06 12.60
N ALA A 107 2.68 8.45 11.43
CA ALA A 107 1.68 7.51 10.93
C ALA A 107 1.74 6.12 11.62
N ARG A 108 2.82 5.76 12.29
CA ARG A 108 3.00 4.41 12.86
C ARG A 108 1.85 4.00 13.77
N GLN A 109 1.50 4.85 14.73
CA GLN A 109 0.45 4.53 15.69
C GLN A 109 -0.95 4.51 15.06
N PRO A 110 -1.38 5.52 14.28
CA PRO A 110 -2.67 5.46 13.58
C PRO A 110 -2.81 4.25 12.64
N VAL A 111 -1.75 3.89 11.93
CA VAL A 111 -1.75 2.72 11.04
C VAL A 111 -1.89 1.42 11.82
N GLN A 112 -1.16 1.28 12.92
CA GLN A 112 -1.27 0.11 13.78
C GLN A 112 -2.70 -0.02 14.34
N GLN A 113 -3.29 1.07 14.81
CA GLN A 113 -4.67 1.09 15.28
C GLN A 113 -5.68 0.71 14.19
N ALA A 114 -5.45 1.14 12.95
CA ALA A 114 -6.30 0.76 11.82
C ALA A 114 -6.26 -0.75 11.55
N TYR A 115 -5.10 -1.38 11.64
CA TYR A 115 -4.98 -2.84 11.47
C TYR A 115 -5.61 -3.61 12.62
N GLU A 116 -5.44 -3.15 13.84
CA GLU A 116 -6.08 -3.74 15.03
C GLU A 116 -7.61 -3.63 14.93
N GLU A 117 -8.13 -2.49 14.52
CA GLU A 117 -9.57 -2.30 14.31
C GLU A 117 -10.12 -3.22 13.20
N LEU A 118 -9.41 -3.31 12.07
CA LEU A 118 -9.82 -4.16 10.95
C LEU A 118 -9.97 -5.63 11.38
N LEU A 119 -9.04 -6.11 12.21
CA LEU A 119 -9.00 -7.50 12.63
C LEU A 119 -9.72 -7.77 13.96
N SER A 120 -10.22 -6.72 14.61
CA SER A 120 -10.85 -6.82 15.94
C SER A 120 -12.02 -7.81 16.09
N PRO A 121 -12.80 -8.12 15.01
CA PRO A 121 -13.84 -9.15 15.10
C PRO A 121 -13.33 -10.58 15.23
N LEU A 122 -12.01 -10.79 15.03
CA LEU A 122 -11.38 -12.11 15.02
C LEU A 122 -10.51 -12.33 16.26
N SER A 123 -10.43 -13.57 16.75
CA SER A 123 -9.45 -13.93 17.79
C SER A 123 -8.02 -13.86 17.25
N ASP A 124 -7.03 -13.84 18.13
CA ASP A 124 -5.61 -13.79 17.72
C ASP A 124 -5.23 -14.96 16.81
N GLU A 125 -5.74 -16.17 17.11
CA GLU A 125 -5.54 -17.34 16.27
C GLU A 125 -6.20 -17.21 14.91
N GLU A 126 -7.44 -16.70 14.87
CA GLU A 126 -8.16 -16.47 13.61
C GLU A 126 -7.46 -15.38 12.77
N GLN A 127 -6.94 -14.33 13.39
CA GLN A 127 -6.15 -13.29 12.70
C GLN A 127 -4.91 -13.89 12.04
N ALA A 128 -4.15 -14.71 12.76
CA ALA A 128 -2.97 -15.39 12.22
C ALA A 128 -3.32 -16.32 11.05
N VAL A 129 -4.41 -17.06 11.14
CA VAL A 129 -4.91 -17.94 10.07
C VAL A 129 -5.32 -17.13 8.85
N LEU A 130 -6.08 -16.04 9.03
CA LEU A 130 -6.50 -15.17 7.93
C LEU A 130 -5.29 -14.62 7.16
N VAL A 131 -4.31 -14.05 7.86
CA VAL A 131 -3.10 -13.50 7.24
C VAL A 131 -2.34 -14.60 6.48
N SER A 132 -2.15 -15.77 7.08
CA SER A 132 -1.48 -16.91 6.45
C SER A 132 -2.20 -17.38 5.17
N LEU A 133 -3.54 -17.43 5.19
CA LEU A 133 -4.33 -17.83 4.02
C LEU A 133 -4.27 -16.78 2.89
N LEU A 134 -4.35 -15.50 3.22
CA LEU A 134 -4.19 -14.42 2.24
C LEU A 134 -2.79 -14.43 1.63
N GLN A 135 -1.75 -14.63 2.43
CA GLN A 135 -0.38 -14.78 1.93
C GLN A 135 -0.24 -15.96 0.97
N ARG A 136 -0.82 -17.11 1.30
CA ARG A 136 -0.81 -18.29 0.43
C ARG A 136 -1.50 -18.01 -0.91
N LEU A 137 -2.68 -17.39 -0.89
CA LEU A 137 -3.40 -17.03 -2.10
C LEU A 137 -2.58 -16.09 -2.99
N THR A 138 -2.05 -15.02 -2.41
CA THR A 138 -1.30 -14.02 -3.17
C THR A 138 0.01 -14.58 -3.72
N GLN A 139 0.76 -15.37 -2.94
CA GLN A 139 2.02 -15.95 -3.40
C GLN A 139 1.83 -16.98 -4.51
N GLN A 140 0.81 -17.83 -4.41
CA GLN A 140 0.60 -18.89 -5.41
C GLN A 140 -0.08 -18.40 -6.68
N LEU A 141 -0.87 -17.34 -6.61
CA LEU A 141 -1.64 -16.79 -7.72
C LEU A 141 -1.10 -15.44 -8.22
N GLU A 142 0.10 -15.05 -7.82
CA GLU A 142 0.70 -13.75 -8.18
C GLU A 142 0.72 -13.53 -9.69
N GLN A 143 0.95 -14.57 -10.48
CA GLN A 143 0.99 -14.48 -11.95
C GLN A 143 -0.36 -14.12 -12.58
N GLU A 144 -1.46 -14.31 -11.88
CA GLU A 144 -2.80 -13.95 -12.34
C GLU A 144 -3.10 -12.45 -12.14
N ALA A 145 -2.27 -11.73 -11.37
CA ALA A 145 -2.45 -10.31 -11.11
C ALA A 145 -2.11 -9.48 -12.36
N ARG A 146 -2.90 -8.44 -12.63
CA ARG A 146 -2.65 -7.52 -13.75
C ARG A 146 -1.45 -6.60 -13.50
N SER A 147 -1.23 -6.22 -12.24
CA SER A 147 -0.08 -5.42 -11.83
C SER A 147 1.04 -6.33 -11.34
N SER A 148 2.25 -6.09 -11.82
CA SER A 148 3.43 -6.83 -11.39
C SER A 148 3.80 -6.47 -9.95
N PHE A 149 4.19 -7.47 -9.16
CA PHE A 149 4.65 -7.28 -7.79
C PHE A 149 6.05 -7.87 -7.59
N VAL A 150 6.96 -7.04 -7.09
CA VAL A 150 8.32 -7.45 -6.71
C VAL A 150 8.65 -6.74 -5.41
N PRO A 151 8.62 -7.44 -4.26
CA PRO A 151 8.90 -6.82 -2.97
C PRO A 151 10.33 -6.30 -2.90
N VAL A 152 10.53 -5.26 -2.11
CA VAL A 152 11.87 -4.82 -1.69
C VAL A 152 12.27 -5.58 -0.43
N GLY A 153 13.50 -6.06 -0.39
CA GLY A 153 14.10 -6.75 0.74
C GLY A 153 14.81 -5.83 1.71
#